data_fa7e8f56f89aed03143d018ceddfb175
#
_entry.id   fa7e8f56f89aed03143d018ceddfb175
#
_cell.length_a   1.000
_cell.length_b   1.000
_cell.length_c   1.000
_cell.angle_alpha   90.00
_cell.angle_beta   90.00
_cell.angle_gamma   90.00
#
_symmetry.space_group_name_H-M   'P 1'
#
loop_
_entity.id
_entity.type
_entity.pdbx_description
1 polymer ?
#
loop_
_entity_poly.entity_id
_entity_poly.type
_entity_poly.pdbx_seq_one_letter_code
_entity_poly.pdbx_strand_id
1 'polypeptide(L)' 'MRKQTVNSSAIASVGFNTDNTLEVRFTSGGTYRFFNVPQQTVEQLLSATSPGWFFATNISGQFRSRRVK' A
#
# COMPACT_ATOMS: atom_id res chain seq x y z
N MET A 1 7.13 1.82 -11.79
CA MET A 1 6.13 1.92 -10.69
C MET A 1 6.12 3.34 -10.14
N ARG A 2 4.95 3.93 -10.06
CA ARG A 2 4.82 5.25 -9.44
C ARG A 2 4.87 5.12 -7.94
N LYS A 3 5.72 5.91 -7.30
CA LYS A 3 5.87 5.90 -5.85
C LYS A 3 5.39 7.22 -5.28
N GLN A 4 4.68 7.15 -4.15
CA GLN A 4 4.25 8.35 -3.43
C GLN A 4 4.55 8.17 -1.95
N THR A 5 5.03 9.25 -1.34
CA THR A 5 5.20 9.32 0.10
C THR A 5 3.83 9.58 0.73
N VAL A 6 3.53 8.87 1.82
CA VAL A 6 2.26 9.07 2.52
C VAL A 6 2.53 9.61 3.92
N ASN A 7 1.58 10.38 4.43
CA ASN A 7 1.67 10.95 5.77
C ASN A 7 1.19 9.92 6.79
N SER A 8 2.08 9.01 7.17
CA SER A 8 1.76 7.93 8.10
C SER A 8 2.99 7.57 8.92
N SER A 9 2.78 7.20 10.17
CA SER A 9 3.86 6.71 11.03
C SER A 9 4.24 5.27 10.69
N ALA A 10 3.38 4.53 10.02
CA ALA A 10 3.59 3.11 9.71
C ALA A 10 4.05 2.87 8.28
N ILE A 11 3.60 3.69 7.34
CA ILE A 11 3.86 3.51 5.91
C ILE A 11 4.77 4.63 5.41
N ALA A 12 5.93 4.25 4.87
CA ALA A 12 6.88 5.21 4.33
C ALA A 12 6.51 5.67 2.93
N SER A 13 6.11 4.74 2.07
CA SER A 13 5.74 5.07 0.70
C SER A 13 4.90 3.96 0.09
N VAL A 14 4.19 4.28 -0.98
CA VAL A 14 3.45 3.30 -1.77
C VAL A 14 3.80 3.49 -3.25
N GLY A 15 3.75 2.40 -3.99
CA GLY A 15 3.89 2.41 -5.44
C GLY A 15 2.77 1.60 -6.07
N PHE A 16 2.38 1.98 -7.27
CA PHE A 16 1.29 1.30 -7.95
C PHE A 16 1.59 1.15 -9.44
N ASN A 17 1.41 -0.07 -9.94
CA ASN A 17 1.59 -0.39 -11.35
C ASN A 17 0.25 -0.49 -12.07
N THR A 18 0.32 -0.39 -13.39
CA THR A 18 -0.87 -0.52 -14.24
C THR A 18 -1.44 -1.94 -14.24
N ASP A 19 -0.71 -2.92 -13.73
CA ASP A 19 -1.18 -4.30 -13.59
C ASP A 19 -1.90 -4.56 -12.25
N ASN A 20 -2.29 -3.50 -11.57
CA ASN A 20 -2.99 -3.55 -10.27
C ASN A 20 -2.13 -4.14 -9.15
N THR A 21 -0.82 -3.96 -9.22
CA THR A 21 0.10 -4.33 -8.15
C THR A 21 0.40 -3.10 -7.30
N LEU A 22 0.14 -3.22 -6.00
CA LEU A 22 0.44 -2.17 -5.03
C LEU A 22 1.66 -2.58 -4.23
N GLU A 23 2.67 -1.72 -4.17
CA GLU A 23 3.85 -1.94 -3.34
C GLU A 23 3.80 -1.00 -2.15
N VAL A 24 3.94 -1.57 -0.95
CA VAL A 24 3.92 -0.79 0.29
C VAL A 24 5.23 -0.98 1.02
N ARG A 25 5.90 0.13 1.29
CA ARG A 25 7.12 0.15 2.09
C ARG A 25 6.78 0.68 3.48
N PHE A 26 7.12 -0.11 4.50
CA PHE A 26 6.82 0.23 5.89
C PHE A 26 8.00 0.93 6.56
N THR A 27 7.71 1.83 7.49
CA THR A 27 8.75 2.57 8.22
C THR A 27 9.58 1.66 9.12
N SER A 28 9.00 0.56 9.58
CA SER A 28 9.71 -0.44 10.40
C SER A 28 10.65 -1.32 9.60
N GLY A 29 10.69 -1.14 8.29
CA GLY A 29 11.43 -1.99 7.36
C GLY A 29 10.49 -2.98 6.70
N GLY A 30 10.94 -3.54 5.58
CA GLY A 30 10.12 -4.46 4.82
C GLY A 30 9.28 -3.77 3.76
N THR A 31 9.25 -4.39 2.59
CA THR A 31 8.47 -3.93 1.45
C THR A 31 7.65 -5.12 0.96
N TYR A 32 6.35 -4.89 0.75
CA TYR A 32 5.43 -5.93 0.33
C TYR A 32 4.71 -5.51 -0.93
N ARG A 33 4.42 -6.48 -1.79
CA ARG A 33 3.56 -6.28 -2.96
C ARG A 33 2.24 -6.97 -2.72
N PHE A 34 1.17 -6.26 -3.08
CA PHE A 34 -0.20 -6.75 -2.99
C PHE A 34 -0.77 -6.82 -4.40
N PHE A 35 -1.38 -7.94 -4.75
CA PHE A 35 -1.79 -8.22 -6.13
C PHE A 35 -3.28 -8.02 -6.32
N ASN A 36 -3.65 -7.61 -7.52
CA ASN A 36 -5.06 -7.41 -7.90
C ASN A 36 -5.77 -6.38 -7.01
N VAL A 37 -5.05 -5.31 -6.65
CA VAL A 37 -5.62 -4.22 -5.87
C VAL A 37 -6.24 -3.22 -6.84
N PRO A 38 -7.55 -2.95 -6.75
CA PRO A 38 -8.19 -1.99 -7.64
C PRO A 38 -7.61 -0.60 -7.47
N GLN A 39 -7.52 0.15 -8.55
CA GLN A 39 -7.03 1.52 -8.51
C GLN A 39 -7.80 2.37 -7.50
N GLN A 40 -9.11 2.16 -7.41
CA GLN A 40 -9.95 2.89 -6.46
C GLN A 40 -9.48 2.67 -5.03
N THR A 41 -9.10 1.44 -4.67
CA THR A 41 -8.59 1.12 -3.34
C THR A 41 -7.28 1.87 -3.06
N VAL A 42 -6.41 1.94 -4.06
CA VAL A 42 -5.16 2.68 -3.93
C VAL A 42 -5.41 4.17 -3.74
N GLU A 43 -6.36 4.73 -4.49
CA GLU A 43 -6.73 6.14 -4.35
C GLU A 43 -7.29 6.44 -2.97
N GLN A 44 -8.09 5.52 -2.43
CA GLN A 44 -8.63 5.66 -1.08
C GLN A 44 -7.52 5.60 -0.03
N LEU A 45 -6.53 4.74 -0.23
CA LEU A 45 -5.38 4.67 0.67
C LEU A 45 -4.61 5.98 0.68
N LEU A 46 -4.34 6.54 -0.51
CA LEU A 46 -3.57 7.76 -0.64
C LEU A 46 -4.29 8.98 -0.09
N SER A 47 -5.62 8.97 -0.11
CA SER A 47 -6.44 10.08 0.40
C SER A 47 -6.93 9.87 1.82
N ALA A 48 -6.59 8.74 2.45
CA ALA A 48 -7.08 8.42 3.78
C ALA A 48 -6.47 9.37 4.83
N THR A 49 -7.27 9.74 5.81
CA THR A 49 -6.79 10.54 6.95
C THR A 49 -5.74 9.77 7.73
N SER A 50 -5.92 8.47 7.87
CA SER A 50 -4.93 7.58 8.48
C SER A 50 -4.64 6.43 7.52
N PRO A 51 -3.60 6.58 6.67
CA PRO A 51 -3.27 5.53 5.71
C PRO A 51 -2.92 4.19 6.36
N GLY A 52 -2.25 4.22 7.52
CA GLY A 52 -1.92 2.99 8.24
C GLY A 52 -3.15 2.24 8.68
N TRP A 53 -4.15 2.94 9.21
CA TRP A 53 -5.39 2.32 9.63
C TRP A 53 -6.19 1.81 8.44
N PHE A 54 -6.24 2.60 7.36
CA PHE A 54 -6.91 2.17 6.13
C PHE A 54 -6.27 0.90 5.59
N PHE A 55 -4.94 0.87 5.54
CA PHE A 55 -4.22 -0.32 5.09
C PHE A 55 -4.58 -1.54 5.95
N ALA A 56 -4.54 -1.38 7.27
CA ALA A 56 -4.77 -2.50 8.19
C ALA A 56 -6.19 -3.06 8.07
N THR A 57 -7.17 -2.22 7.76
CA THR A 57 -8.58 -2.64 7.73
C THR A 57 -9.07 -3.01 6.34
N ASN A 58 -8.44 -2.50 5.28
CA ASN A 58 -8.96 -2.67 3.91
C ASN A 58 -8.01 -3.41 2.98
N ILE A 59 -6.74 -3.51 3.30
CA ILE A 59 -5.75 -4.12 2.39
C ILE A 59 -5.10 -5.34 3.02
N SER A 60 -4.62 -5.22 4.25
CA SER A 60 -3.94 -6.31 4.93
C SER A 60 -4.90 -7.50 5.10
N GLY A 61 -4.49 -8.66 4.60
CA GLY A 61 -5.30 -9.86 4.66
C GLY A 61 -6.44 -9.91 3.64
N GLN A 62 -6.65 -8.85 2.86
CA GLN A 62 -7.71 -8.80 1.85
C GLN A 62 -7.22 -9.16 0.45
N PHE A 63 -5.93 -9.02 0.21
CA PHE A 63 -5.32 -9.29 -1.10
C PHE A 63 -4.14 -10.22 -0.93
N ARG A 64 -3.86 -10.97 -2.00
CA ARG A 64 -2.67 -11.79 -2.06
C ARG A 64 -1.44 -10.90 -1.98
N SER A 65 -0.44 -11.30 -1.20
CA SER A 65 0.74 -10.47 -0.99
C SER A 65 2.01 -11.28 -0.97
N ARG A 66 3.13 -10.58 -1.18
CA ARG A 66 4.46 -11.18 -1.14
C ARG A 66 5.44 -10.15 -0.61
N ARG A 67 6.28 -10.56 0.33
CA ARG A 67 7.37 -9.71 0.80
C ARG A 67 8.48 -9.70 -0.26
N VAL A 68 8.95 -8.49 -0.64
CA VAL A 68 9.98 -8.33 -1.67
C VAL A 68 11.29 -7.76 -1.14
N LYS A 69 11.27 -7.21 0.08
CA LYS A 69 12.50 -6.75 0.74
C LYS A 69 12.41 -6.88 2.25
#